data_c4004d848c286390fab9733a31bfe188
#
_entry.id   c4004d848c286390fab9733a31bfe188
#
_cell.length_a   1.000
_cell.length_b   1.000
_cell.length_c   1.000
_cell.angle_alpha   90.00
_cell.angle_beta   90.00
_cell.angle_gamma   90.00
#
_symmetry.space_group_name_H-M   'P 1'
#
loop_
_entity.id
_entity.type
_entity.pdbx_description
1 polymer ?
#
loop_
_entity_poly.entity_id
_entity_poly.type
_entity_poly.pdbx_seq_one_letter_code
_entity_poly.pdbx_strand_id
1 'polypeptide(L)'
;MELRELRSFCTAARLASITRAAELLALGQPTVTTHIRKLEEELGTLLFDRAKRPIQLTPAGVALADLATPLVEGIDSLAAGASAAEEEGPVSLASTHDIISHALLRVVRAYLQIHPQ
;
A
#
# COMPACT_ATOMS: atom_id res chain seq x y z
N MET A 1 -0.24 -8.01 -5.64
CA MET A 1 -0.10 -6.74 -4.89
C MET A 1 0.34 -5.65 -5.83
N GLU A 2 -0.38 -4.56 -5.85
CA GLU A 2 -0.07 -3.42 -6.71
C GLU A 2 0.19 -2.18 -5.88
N LEU A 3 0.95 -1.26 -6.44
CA LEU A 3 1.29 -0.01 -5.75
C LEU A 3 0.05 0.79 -5.36
N ARG A 4 -0.95 0.88 -6.24
CA ARG A 4 -2.18 1.62 -5.93
C ARG A 4 -2.95 1.00 -4.77
N GLU A 5 -2.91 -0.33 -4.63
CA GLU A 5 -3.53 -1.03 -3.52
C GLU A 5 -2.81 -0.69 -2.21
N LEU A 6 -1.48 -0.70 -2.24
CA LEU A 6 -0.68 -0.31 -1.07
C LEU A 6 -0.91 1.14 -0.70
N ARG A 7 -1.02 2.01 -1.68
CA ARG A 7 -1.27 3.44 -1.45
C ARG A 7 -2.63 3.64 -0.78
N SER A 8 -3.66 2.95 -1.26
CA SER A 8 -4.98 3.00 -0.65
C SER A 8 -4.94 2.50 0.80
N PHE A 9 -4.26 1.40 1.03
CA PHE A 9 -4.12 0.84 2.37
C PHE A 9 -3.37 1.80 3.31
N CYS A 10 -2.21 2.28 2.89
CA CYS A 10 -1.40 3.18 3.73
C CYS A 10 -2.13 4.47 4.06
N THR A 11 -2.86 5.02 3.10
CA THR A 11 -3.62 6.24 3.31
C THR A 11 -4.77 6.00 4.28
N ALA A 12 -5.52 4.89 4.12
CA ALA A 12 -6.60 4.54 5.02
C ALA A 12 -6.09 4.26 6.44
N ALA A 13 -4.93 3.64 6.56
CA ALA A 13 -4.30 3.37 7.85
C ALA A 13 -3.93 4.67 8.57
N ARG A 14 -3.32 5.59 7.83
CA ARG A 14 -2.89 6.88 8.39
C ARG A 14 -4.08 7.73 8.86
N LEU A 15 -5.14 7.75 8.08
CA LEU A 15 -6.33 8.58 8.37
C LEU A 15 -7.35 7.86 9.26
N ALA A 16 -7.18 6.56 9.50
CA ALA A 16 -8.12 5.70 10.21
C ALA A 16 -9.54 5.81 9.62
N SER A 17 -9.61 5.95 8.29
CA SER A 17 -10.88 6.16 7.60
C SER A 17 -10.76 5.82 6.13
N ILE A 18 -11.60 4.92 5.65
CA ILE A 18 -11.68 4.58 4.23
C ILE A 18 -12.30 5.74 3.44
N THR A 19 -13.31 6.39 4.01
CA THR A 19 -13.97 7.54 3.37
C THR A 19 -13.00 8.68 3.12
N ARG A 20 -12.22 9.05 4.14
CA ARG A 20 -11.25 10.14 4.01
C ARG A 20 -10.11 9.77 3.08
N ALA A 21 -9.68 8.52 3.10
CA ALA A 21 -8.64 8.04 2.18
C ALA A 21 -9.11 8.16 0.73
N ALA A 22 -10.35 7.77 0.45
CA ALA A 22 -10.94 7.88 -0.88
C ALA A 22 -10.97 9.35 -1.34
N GLU A 23 -11.38 10.25 -0.47
CA GLU A 23 -11.39 11.67 -0.77
C GLU A 23 -9.99 12.19 -1.11
N LEU A 24 -9.02 11.87 -0.27
CA LEU A 24 -7.65 12.33 -0.46
C LEU A 24 -7.05 11.79 -1.76
N LEU A 25 -7.34 10.55 -2.11
CA LEU A 25 -6.81 9.90 -3.30
C LEU A 25 -7.63 10.19 -4.55
N ALA A 26 -8.73 10.92 -4.43
CA ALA A 26 -9.67 11.20 -5.53
C ALA A 26 -10.21 9.90 -6.15
N LEU A 27 -10.52 8.94 -5.29
CA LEU A 27 -11.09 7.64 -5.68
C LEU A 27 -12.47 7.47 -5.06
N GLY A 28 -13.26 6.56 -5.61
CA GLY A 28 -14.49 6.14 -4.96
C GLY A 28 -14.19 5.29 -3.73
N GLN A 29 -15.04 5.37 -2.72
CA GLN A 29 -14.90 4.54 -1.53
C GLN A 29 -14.92 3.04 -1.84
N PRO A 30 -15.79 2.54 -2.76
CA PRO A 30 -15.74 1.13 -3.14
C PRO A 30 -14.41 0.70 -3.74
N THR A 31 -13.74 1.58 -4.47
CA THR A 31 -12.44 1.30 -5.07
C THR A 31 -11.39 1.10 -3.97
N VAL A 32 -11.34 1.99 -2.99
CA VAL A 32 -10.41 1.85 -1.86
C VAL A 32 -10.69 0.56 -1.08
N THR A 33 -11.96 0.26 -0.84
CA THR A 33 -12.36 -0.98 -0.16
C THR A 33 -11.89 -2.21 -0.94
N THR A 34 -12.06 -2.21 -2.26
CA THR A 34 -11.62 -3.31 -3.12
C THR A 34 -10.09 -3.47 -3.07
N HIS A 35 -9.35 -2.36 -3.11
CA HIS A 35 -7.89 -2.41 -3.01
C HIS A 35 -7.43 -3.09 -1.72
N ILE A 36 -8.04 -2.71 -0.61
CA ILE A 36 -7.69 -3.28 0.70
C ILE A 36 -8.06 -4.76 0.77
N ARG A 37 -9.24 -5.13 0.27
CA ARG A 37 -9.66 -6.54 0.25
C ARG A 37 -8.75 -7.42 -0.59
N LYS A 38 -8.28 -6.91 -1.72
CA LYS A 38 -7.32 -7.66 -2.55
C LYS A 38 -6.02 -7.92 -1.81
N LEU A 39 -5.52 -6.93 -1.07
CA LEU A 39 -4.34 -7.12 -0.23
C LEU A 39 -4.59 -8.17 0.85
N GLU A 40 -5.74 -8.11 1.50
CA GLU A 40 -6.10 -9.08 2.53
C GLU A 40 -6.17 -10.50 1.96
N GLU A 41 -6.74 -10.65 0.77
CA GLU A 41 -6.82 -11.94 0.10
C GLU A 41 -5.44 -12.47 -0.26
N GLU A 42 -4.59 -11.64 -0.84
CA GLU A 42 -3.24 -12.06 -1.22
C GLU A 42 -2.38 -12.45 -0.04
N LEU A 43 -2.49 -11.72 1.07
CA LEU A 43 -1.70 -11.98 2.27
C LEU A 43 -2.33 -13.03 3.17
N GLY A 44 -3.59 -13.37 2.93
CA GLY A 44 -4.30 -14.38 3.72
C GLY A 44 -4.62 -13.93 5.12
N THR A 45 -4.76 -12.63 5.36
CA THR A 45 -5.04 -12.10 6.69
C THR A 45 -5.79 -10.78 6.58
N LEU A 46 -6.55 -10.45 7.60
CA LEU A 46 -7.21 -9.14 7.67
C LEU A 46 -6.22 -8.07 8.10
N LEU A 47 -6.32 -6.91 7.50
CA LEU A 47 -5.46 -5.76 7.79
C LEU A 47 -6.16 -4.73 8.66
N PHE A 48 -7.49 -4.70 8.64
CA PHE A 48 -8.31 -3.80 9.44
C PHE A 48 -9.31 -4.57 10.28
N ASP A 49 -9.51 -4.12 11.50
CA ASP A 49 -10.59 -4.57 12.37
C ASP A 49 -11.80 -3.66 12.14
N ARG A 50 -12.75 -4.15 11.36
CA ARG A 50 -13.92 -3.37 10.97
C ARG A 50 -14.99 -3.28 12.05
N ALA A 51 -14.84 -4.03 13.13
CA ALA A 51 -15.75 -3.95 14.27
C ALA A 51 -15.51 -2.68 15.10
N LYS A 52 -14.35 -2.06 14.95
CA LYS A 52 -13.99 -0.86 15.70
C LYS A 52 -14.36 0.42 14.97
N ARG A 53 -14.67 1.45 15.73
CA ARG A 53 -14.99 2.78 15.21
C ARG A 53 -14.20 3.83 15.99
N PRO A 54 -13.27 4.58 15.37
CA PRO A 54 -12.84 4.43 13.98
C PRO A 54 -12.16 3.07 13.74
N ILE A 55 -12.03 2.67 12.48
CA ILE A 55 -11.39 1.40 12.14
C ILE A 55 -9.94 1.40 12.65
N GLN A 56 -9.48 0.24 13.04
CA GLN A 56 -8.13 0.06 13.56
C GLN A 56 -7.42 -1.04 12.79
N LEU A 57 -6.09 -0.93 12.73
CA LEU A 57 -5.28 -1.96 12.12
C LEU A 57 -5.24 -3.20 12.99
N THR A 58 -5.24 -4.37 12.35
CA THR A 58 -4.88 -5.63 13.01
C THR A 58 -3.36 -5.64 13.22
N PRO A 59 -2.80 -6.57 14.00
CA PRO A 59 -1.34 -6.72 14.08
C PRO A 59 -0.69 -6.90 12.72
N ALA A 60 -1.31 -7.67 11.82
CA ALA A 60 -0.81 -7.80 10.45
C ALA A 60 -0.87 -6.48 9.70
N GLY A 61 -1.92 -5.69 9.92
CA GLY A 61 -2.05 -4.36 9.33
C GLY A 61 -0.97 -3.41 9.81
N VAL A 62 -0.64 -3.45 11.10
CA VAL A 62 0.47 -2.63 11.65
C VAL A 62 1.78 -3.03 11.00
N ALA A 63 2.06 -4.33 10.88
CA ALA A 63 3.28 -4.81 10.26
C ALA A 63 3.38 -4.37 8.79
N LEU A 64 2.29 -4.48 8.05
CA LEU A 64 2.27 -4.06 6.65
C LEU A 64 2.46 -2.54 6.53
N ALA A 65 1.78 -1.76 7.35
CA ALA A 65 1.92 -0.31 7.32
C ALA A 65 3.35 0.14 7.62
N ASP A 66 3.98 -0.49 8.60
CA ASP A 66 5.37 -0.17 8.95
C ASP A 66 6.34 -0.45 7.82
N LEU A 67 6.11 -1.53 7.06
CA LEU A 67 6.95 -1.88 5.92
C LEU A 67 6.61 -1.07 4.67
N ALA A 68 5.33 -0.89 4.40
CA ALA A 68 4.87 -0.32 3.13
C ALA A 68 4.96 1.19 3.08
N THR A 69 4.71 1.88 4.18
CA THR A 69 4.67 3.34 4.18
C THR A 69 5.98 3.96 3.67
N PRO A 70 7.16 3.60 4.21
CA PRO A 70 8.40 4.17 3.68
C PRO A 70 8.66 3.78 2.23
N LEU A 71 8.22 2.60 1.81
CA LEU A 71 8.41 2.16 0.42
C LEU A 71 7.54 2.94 -0.55
N VAL A 72 6.28 3.18 -0.19
CA VAL A 72 5.37 4.00 -1.00
C VAL A 72 5.90 5.43 -1.10
N GLU A 73 6.33 5.99 0.01
CA GLU A 73 6.93 7.33 0.04
C GLU A 73 8.21 7.39 -0.79
N GLY A 74 9.03 6.34 -0.73
CA GLY A 74 10.24 6.25 -1.53
C GLY A 74 9.95 6.21 -3.03
N ILE A 75 8.91 5.48 -3.43
CA ILE A 75 8.49 5.43 -4.84
C ILE A 75 7.99 6.81 -5.29
N ASP A 76 7.23 7.50 -4.46
CA ASP A 76 6.76 8.84 -4.77
C ASP A 76 7.93 9.82 -4.93
N SER A 77 8.94 9.72 -4.09
CA SER A 77 10.16 10.52 -4.21
C SER A 77 10.92 10.20 -5.49
N LEU A 78 10.99 8.92 -5.87
CA LEU A 78 11.63 8.49 -7.10
C LEU A 78 10.89 9.05 -8.32
N ALA A 79 9.57 8.97 -8.32
CA ALA A 79 8.77 9.49 -9.42
C ALA A 79 8.96 11.01 -9.56
N ALA A 80 8.99 11.74 -8.44
CA ALA A 80 9.25 13.18 -8.44
C ALA A 80 10.65 13.49 -8.96
N GLY A 81 11.65 12.71 -8.55
CA GLY A 81 13.03 12.84 -9.04
C GLY A 81 13.15 12.53 -10.52
N ALA A 82 12.46 11.50 -11.00
CA ALA A 82 12.45 11.14 -12.41
C ALA A 82 11.78 12.24 -13.25
N SER A 83 10.71 12.85 -12.76
CA SER A 83 10.07 13.98 -13.43
C SER A 83 10.97 15.18 -13.53
N ALA A 84 11.75 15.45 -12.49
CA ALA A 84 12.70 16.56 -12.49
C ALA A 84 13.88 16.32 -13.41
N ALA A 85 14.25 15.05 -13.64
CA ALA A 85 15.39 14.65 -14.45
C ALA A 85 14.98 14.01 -15.77
N GLU A 86 13.82 14.31 -16.29
CA GLU A 86 13.24 13.64 -17.46
C GLU A 86 14.07 13.75 -18.73
N GLU A 87 15.01 14.67 -18.77
CA GLU A 87 15.88 14.84 -19.93
C GLU A 87 17.00 13.80 -20.01
N GLU A 88 17.15 12.97 -18.98
CA GLU A 88 18.28 12.05 -18.90
C GLU A 88 17.98 10.65 -19.43
N GLY A 89 16.83 10.47 -20.05
CA GLY A 89 16.50 9.23 -20.71
C GLY A 89 15.25 8.56 -20.15
N PRO A 90 14.63 7.69 -20.95
CA PRO A 90 13.38 7.05 -20.57
C PRO A 90 13.62 5.97 -19.52
N VAL A 91 12.89 6.06 -18.43
CA VAL A 91 12.78 4.98 -17.46
C VAL A 91 11.37 4.40 -17.59
N SER A 92 11.28 3.10 -17.80
CA SER A 92 9.98 2.45 -17.88
C SER A 92 9.41 2.28 -16.46
N LEU A 93 8.61 3.23 -16.03
CA LEU A 93 8.01 3.19 -14.71
C LEU A 93 7.08 1.98 -14.53
N ALA A 94 6.39 1.56 -15.60
CA ALA A 94 5.50 0.40 -15.54
C ALA A 94 6.25 -0.88 -15.20
N SER A 95 7.38 -1.14 -15.89
CA SER A 95 8.22 -2.31 -15.59
C SER A 95 8.81 -2.25 -14.20
N THR A 96 9.21 -1.05 -13.77
CA THR A 96 9.75 -0.84 -12.43
C THR A 96 8.70 -1.14 -11.37
N HIS A 97 7.47 -0.71 -11.58
CA HIS A 97 6.37 -0.98 -10.65
C HIS A 97 6.10 -2.49 -10.51
N ASP A 98 6.12 -3.22 -11.61
CA ASP A 98 5.89 -4.67 -11.57
C ASP A 98 6.98 -5.38 -10.77
N ILE A 99 8.23 -5.04 -11.00
CA ILE A 99 9.37 -5.61 -10.29
C ILE A 99 9.29 -5.29 -8.80
N ILE A 100 9.01 -4.04 -8.46
CA ILE A 100 8.91 -3.59 -7.08
C ILE A 100 7.73 -4.28 -6.38
N SER A 101 6.59 -4.40 -7.05
CA SER A 101 5.42 -5.07 -6.46
C SER A 101 5.69 -6.51 -6.14
N HIS A 102 6.37 -7.25 -7.02
CA HIS A 102 6.73 -8.64 -6.77
C HIS A 102 7.73 -8.77 -5.62
N ALA A 103 8.76 -7.94 -5.61
CA ALA A 103 9.76 -7.95 -4.54
C ALA A 103 9.11 -7.61 -3.20
N LEU A 104 8.24 -6.61 -3.18
CA LEU A 104 7.55 -6.17 -1.97
C LEU A 104 6.65 -7.28 -1.42
N LEU A 105 5.91 -7.97 -2.27
CA LEU A 105 5.05 -9.07 -1.84
C LEU A 105 5.86 -10.17 -1.15
N ARG A 106 7.01 -10.52 -1.70
CA ARG A 106 7.89 -11.54 -1.12
C ARG A 106 8.41 -11.11 0.26
N VAL A 107 8.84 -9.88 0.38
CA VAL A 107 9.36 -9.34 1.66
C VAL A 107 8.26 -9.31 2.71
N VAL A 108 7.08 -8.82 2.34
CA VAL A 108 5.96 -8.72 3.27
C VAL A 108 5.51 -10.10 3.74
N ARG A 109 5.40 -11.05 2.83
CA ARG A 109 5.03 -12.43 3.19
C ARG A 109 6.04 -13.06 4.13
N ALA A 110 7.33 -12.87 3.85
CA ALA A 110 8.39 -13.39 4.71
C ALA A 110 8.31 -12.77 6.10
N TYR A 111 8.11 -11.46 6.18
CA TYR A 111 7.97 -10.76 7.45
C TYR A 111 6.78 -11.27 8.26
N LEU A 112 5.62 -11.42 7.62
CA LEU A 112 4.42 -11.88 8.30
C LEU A 112 4.52 -13.32 8.77
N GLN A 113 5.30 -14.15 8.08
CA GLN A 113 5.56 -15.53 8.51
C GLN A 113 6.46 -15.59 9.75
N ILE A 114 7.42 -14.68 9.85
CA ILE A 114 8.33 -14.60 10.98
C ILE A 114 7.63 -13.97 12.19
N HIS A 115 6.71 -13.05 11.97
CA HIS A 115 5.98 -12.34 13.01
C HIS A 115 4.48 -12.62 12.91
N PRO A 116 4.04 -13.87 13.14
CA PRO A 116 2.63 -14.23 13.00
C PRO A 116 1.82 -13.63 14.14
N GLN A 117 0.89 -12.80 13.80
CA GLN A 117 -0.04 -12.22 14.76
C GLN A 117 -1.33 -11.89 14.06
#